data_84c1798e7d1bc0736806c17e8379e6d2
#
_entry.id   84c1798e7d1bc0736806c17e8379e6d2
#
_cell.length_a   1.000
_cell.length_b   1.000
_cell.length_c   1.000
_cell.angle_alpha   90.00
_cell.angle_beta   90.00
_cell.angle_gamma   90.00
#
_symmetry.space_group_name_H-M   'P 1'
#
loop_
_entity.id
_entity.type
_entity.pdbx_description
1 polymer ?
#
loop_
_entity_poly.entity_id
_entity_poly.type
_entity_poly.pdbx_seq_one_letter_code
_entity_poly.pdbx_strand_id
1 'polypeptide(L)'
;MTAIVELKDATVKVNNGFDTEKIILDHVNLTIREGDFITILGGNGAGKSTLFNVIAGTLMLTSGQIFIMGEEVTALPAEKRAKHLSRVFQDPKMGTAPRMTVAENLLIAKYRGEKRGLKSRHLHLYTEEFQGLIERISNGLEKHLETPAG
;
A
#
# COMPACT_ATOMS: atom_id res chain seq x y z
N MET A 1 2.98 2.21 24.19
CA MET A 1 2.61 2.50 22.78
C MET A 1 2.98 1.28 21.95
N THR A 2 2.03 0.71 21.23
CA THR A 2 2.20 -0.54 20.49
C THR A 2 2.90 -0.26 19.16
N ALA A 3 3.90 -1.06 18.79
CA ALA A 3 4.51 -0.99 17.47
C ALA A 3 3.50 -1.52 16.43
N ILE A 4 3.20 -0.70 15.41
CA ILE A 4 2.31 -1.07 14.30
C ILE A 4 3.08 -1.57 13.09
N VAL A 5 4.31 -1.09 12.88
CA VAL A 5 5.25 -1.62 11.89
C VAL A 5 6.63 -1.71 12.53
N GLU A 6 7.30 -2.84 12.34
CA GLU A 6 8.66 -3.04 12.82
C GLU A 6 9.50 -3.74 11.75
N LEU A 7 10.64 -3.17 11.42
CA LEU A 7 11.68 -3.79 10.61
C LEU A 7 12.85 -4.14 11.51
N LYS A 8 13.34 -5.36 11.38
CA LYS A 8 14.52 -5.85 12.10
C LYS A 8 15.55 -6.32 11.09
N ASP A 9 16.68 -5.62 11.10
CA ASP A 9 17.85 -6.00 10.31
C ASP A 9 17.55 -6.13 8.81
N ALA A 10 16.63 -5.29 8.31
CA ALA A 10 16.06 -5.39 6.99
C ALA A 10 17.08 -5.03 5.91
N THR A 11 17.43 -6.00 5.07
CA THR A 11 18.42 -5.85 4.01
C THR A 11 17.80 -6.17 2.65
N VAL A 12 18.08 -5.32 1.65
CA VAL A 12 17.73 -5.55 0.25
C VAL A 12 18.97 -5.41 -0.61
N LYS A 13 19.30 -6.48 -1.32
CA LYS A 13 20.34 -6.54 -2.33
C LYS A 13 19.72 -6.72 -3.72
N VAL A 14 20.25 -6.03 -4.71
CA VAL A 14 19.82 -6.13 -6.11
C VAL A 14 21.05 -6.56 -6.94
N ASN A 15 20.86 -7.56 -7.77
CA ASN A 15 21.90 -8.01 -8.68
C ASN A 15 21.72 -7.29 -10.03
N ASN A 16 22.72 -6.52 -10.45
CA ASN A 16 22.67 -5.74 -11.69
C ASN A 16 23.05 -6.55 -12.94
N GLY A 17 23.12 -7.88 -12.85
CA GLY A 17 23.46 -8.74 -14.01
C GLY A 17 24.94 -8.72 -14.41
N PHE A 18 25.78 -7.93 -13.76
CA PHE A 18 27.22 -7.82 -13.97
C PHE A 18 28.00 -8.09 -12.70
N ASP A 19 27.84 -9.25 -12.10
CA ASP A 19 28.59 -9.75 -10.91
C ASP A 19 28.75 -8.78 -9.73
N THR A 20 28.04 -7.66 -9.67
CA THR A 20 28.08 -6.72 -8.57
C THR A 20 26.72 -6.62 -7.87
N GLU A 21 26.63 -7.20 -6.69
CA GLU A 21 25.49 -6.97 -5.80
C GLU A 21 25.51 -5.51 -5.33
N LYS A 22 24.38 -4.81 -5.49
CA LYS A 22 24.18 -3.48 -4.90
C LYS A 22 23.26 -3.61 -3.70
N ILE A 23 23.72 -3.20 -2.54
CA ILE A 23 22.90 -3.09 -1.34
C ILE A 23 22.09 -1.79 -1.44
N ILE A 24 20.76 -1.89 -1.38
CA ILE A 24 19.83 -0.76 -1.40
C ILE A 24 19.35 -0.41 0.00
N LEU A 25 19.06 -1.42 0.82
CA LEU A 25 18.80 -1.28 2.24
C LEU A 25 19.83 -2.15 2.97
N ASP A 26 20.49 -1.57 3.98
CA ASP A 26 21.54 -2.21 4.71
C ASP A 26 21.20 -2.25 6.20
N HIS A 27 20.83 -3.43 6.70
CA HIS A 27 20.52 -3.70 8.12
C HIS A 27 19.59 -2.65 8.76
N VAL A 28 18.54 -2.24 8.03
CA VAL A 28 17.61 -1.19 8.46
C VAL A 28 16.77 -1.68 9.62
N ASN A 29 16.82 -0.93 10.72
CA ASN A 29 15.93 -1.11 11.87
C ASN A 29 15.01 0.10 11.98
N LEU A 30 13.69 -0.13 11.99
CA LEU A 30 12.66 0.91 12.04
C LEU A 30 11.50 0.41 12.89
N THR A 31 11.05 1.24 13.80
CA THR A 31 9.81 0.98 14.57
C THR A 31 8.87 2.16 14.41
N ILE A 32 7.67 1.88 13.92
CA ILE A 32 6.57 2.84 13.79
C ILE A 32 5.50 2.48 14.82
N ARG A 33 5.11 3.43 15.66
CA ARG A 33 4.10 3.25 16.71
C ARG A 33 2.78 3.87 16.28
N GLU A 34 1.72 3.47 16.95
CA GLU A 34 0.40 4.08 16.77
C GLU A 34 0.45 5.59 17.03
N GLY A 35 -0.08 6.38 16.08
CA GLY A 35 -0.07 7.84 16.11
C GLY A 35 1.20 8.51 15.56
N ASP A 36 2.23 7.74 15.20
CA ASP A 36 3.44 8.31 14.61
C ASP A 36 3.16 8.91 13.22
N PHE A 37 3.79 10.05 12.96
CA PHE A 37 3.94 10.65 11.64
C PHE A 37 5.43 10.68 11.28
N ILE A 38 5.83 9.90 10.29
CA ILE A 38 7.25 9.71 9.93
C ILE A 38 7.52 10.25 8.54
N THR A 39 8.54 11.09 8.42
CA THR A 39 9.05 11.59 7.14
C THR A 39 10.38 10.92 6.82
N ILE A 40 10.50 10.37 5.60
CA ILE A 40 11.73 9.75 5.10
C ILE A 40 12.40 10.71 4.13
N LEU A 41 13.58 11.20 4.48
CA LEU A 41 14.37 12.12 3.67
C LEU A 41 15.55 11.41 3.03
N GLY A 42 15.96 11.87 1.87
CA GLY A 42 17.11 11.34 1.14
C GLY A 42 17.07 11.70 -0.34
N GLY A 43 18.23 11.67 -1.00
CA GLY A 43 18.37 11.90 -2.43
C GLY A 43 17.74 10.81 -3.30
N ASN A 44 17.82 10.99 -4.62
CA ASN A 44 17.40 9.97 -5.57
C ASN A 44 18.32 8.74 -5.43
N GLY A 45 17.72 7.54 -5.42
CA GLY A 45 18.46 6.29 -5.21
C GLY A 45 18.78 5.93 -3.75
N ALA A 46 18.40 6.75 -2.77
CA ALA A 46 18.64 6.48 -1.33
C ALA A 46 17.80 5.34 -0.71
N GLY A 47 17.09 4.55 -1.53
CA GLY A 47 16.32 3.40 -1.03
C GLY A 47 14.92 3.72 -0.48
N LYS A 48 14.44 4.98 -0.52
CA LYS A 48 13.12 5.37 0.01
C LYS A 48 11.98 4.52 -0.58
N SER A 49 11.90 4.45 -1.90
CA SER A 49 10.87 3.64 -2.59
C SER A 49 11.03 2.15 -2.30
N THR A 50 12.28 1.68 -2.14
CA THR A 50 12.57 0.29 -1.77
C THR A 50 12.03 -0.01 -0.38
N LEU A 51 12.22 0.89 0.59
CA LEU A 51 11.69 0.75 1.95
C LEU A 51 10.15 0.65 1.93
N PHE A 52 9.46 1.55 1.20
CA PHE A 52 8.01 1.45 1.05
C PHE A 52 7.57 0.16 0.36
N ASN A 53 8.32 -0.30 -0.66
CA ASN A 53 8.01 -1.53 -1.38
C ASN A 53 8.16 -2.78 -0.51
N VAL A 54 9.19 -2.85 0.35
CA VAL A 54 9.36 -3.99 1.26
C VAL A 54 8.30 -4.00 2.36
N ILE A 55 7.92 -2.84 2.90
CA ILE A 55 6.83 -2.75 3.88
C ILE A 55 5.50 -3.19 3.23
N ALA A 56 5.23 -2.71 2.02
CA ALA A 56 4.01 -3.06 1.28
C ALA A 56 3.98 -4.50 0.77
N GLY A 57 5.12 -5.21 0.73
CA GLY A 57 5.22 -6.58 0.23
C GLY A 57 5.26 -6.70 -1.29
N THR A 58 5.48 -5.59 -2.01
CA THR A 58 5.73 -5.59 -3.47
C THR A 58 7.18 -5.93 -3.82
N LEU A 59 8.07 -5.86 -2.83
CA LEU A 59 9.45 -6.31 -2.89
C LEU A 59 9.75 -7.13 -1.63
N MET A 60 10.44 -8.26 -1.78
CA MET A 60 10.85 -9.09 -0.65
C MET A 60 12.21 -8.64 -0.13
N LEU A 61 12.45 -8.85 1.17
CA LEU A 61 13.77 -8.69 1.78
C LEU A 61 14.72 -9.79 1.28
N THR A 62 15.99 -9.45 1.21
CA THR A 62 17.07 -10.44 1.06
C THR A 62 17.35 -11.12 2.40
N SER A 63 17.32 -10.35 3.51
CA SER A 63 17.41 -10.85 4.88
C SER A 63 16.75 -9.87 5.86
N GLY A 64 16.55 -10.31 7.10
CA GLY A 64 15.84 -9.56 8.13
C GLY A 64 14.36 -9.90 8.21
N GLN A 65 13.62 -9.14 9.01
CA GLN A 65 12.21 -9.44 9.31
C GLN A 65 11.36 -8.17 9.28
N ILE A 66 10.08 -8.34 8.92
CA ILE A 66 9.06 -7.28 8.97
C ILE A 66 7.87 -7.79 9.76
N PHE A 67 7.43 -6.97 10.72
CA PHE A 67 6.22 -7.21 11.50
C PHE A 67 5.22 -6.07 11.24
N ILE A 68 3.93 -6.41 11.12
CA ILE A 68 2.83 -5.47 11.02
C ILE A 68 1.78 -5.89 12.03
N MET A 69 1.39 -4.98 12.93
CA MET A 69 0.45 -5.23 14.02
C MET A 69 0.86 -6.45 14.87
N GLY A 70 2.18 -6.67 15.05
CA GLY A 70 2.73 -7.80 15.79
C GLY A 70 2.79 -9.13 15.03
N GLU A 71 2.21 -9.21 13.83
CA GLU A 71 2.25 -10.39 12.96
C GLU A 71 3.51 -10.32 12.07
N GLU A 72 4.29 -11.39 11.99
CA GLU A 72 5.40 -11.46 11.05
C GLU A 72 4.88 -11.62 9.62
N VAL A 73 5.24 -10.65 8.77
CA VAL A 73 4.76 -10.58 7.38
C VAL A 73 5.89 -10.72 6.36
N THR A 74 7.09 -11.04 6.78
CA THR A 74 8.32 -11.06 5.96
C THR A 74 8.13 -11.79 4.63
N ALA A 75 7.54 -12.99 4.65
CA ALA A 75 7.27 -13.80 3.47
C ALA A 75 5.89 -13.60 2.84
N LEU A 76 5.07 -12.68 3.38
CA LEU A 76 3.72 -12.46 2.87
C LEU A 76 3.75 -11.48 1.69
N PRO A 77 3.07 -11.79 0.57
CA PRO A 77 2.95 -10.87 -0.56
C PRO A 77 2.01 -9.71 -0.25
N ALA A 78 2.02 -8.67 -1.12
CA ALA A 78 1.28 -7.44 -0.94
C ALA A 78 -0.23 -7.65 -0.70
N GLU A 79 -0.83 -8.61 -1.38
CA GLU A 79 -2.27 -8.92 -1.25
C GLU A 79 -2.63 -9.36 0.18
N LYS A 80 -1.73 -10.08 0.84
CA LYS A 80 -1.91 -10.52 2.22
C LYS A 80 -1.73 -9.39 3.23
N ARG A 81 -0.84 -8.43 2.93
CA ARG A 81 -0.59 -7.25 3.78
C ARG A 81 -1.62 -6.13 3.55
N ALA A 82 -2.34 -6.15 2.42
CA ALA A 82 -3.29 -5.10 2.03
C ALA A 82 -4.41 -4.84 3.06
N LYS A 83 -4.75 -5.81 3.90
CA LYS A 83 -5.72 -5.64 5.01
C LYS A 83 -5.26 -4.63 6.07
N HIS A 84 -3.93 -4.44 6.23
CA HIS A 84 -3.33 -3.58 7.25
C HIS A 84 -2.75 -2.28 6.70
N LEU A 85 -2.53 -2.17 5.39
CA LEU A 85 -1.80 -1.08 4.76
C LEU A 85 -2.62 -0.36 3.71
N SER A 86 -2.50 0.96 3.67
CA SER A 86 -2.90 1.81 2.55
C SER A 86 -1.67 2.40 1.90
N ARG A 87 -1.69 2.55 0.59
CA ARG A 87 -0.62 3.23 -0.14
C ARG A 87 -1.22 4.25 -1.10
N VAL A 88 -0.69 5.46 -1.04
CA VAL A 88 -0.95 6.51 -2.04
C VAL A 88 0.29 6.61 -2.91
N PHE A 89 0.11 6.58 -4.21
CA PHE A 89 1.18 6.69 -5.19
C PHE A 89 1.34 8.15 -5.64
N GLN A 90 2.53 8.52 -6.08
CA GLN A 90 2.79 9.83 -6.67
C GLN A 90 2.00 10.02 -7.97
N ASP A 91 1.90 8.97 -8.80
CA ASP A 91 1.00 8.92 -9.95
C ASP A 91 -0.33 8.29 -9.52
N PRO A 92 -1.45 9.04 -9.56
CA PRO A 92 -2.77 8.52 -9.19
C PRO A 92 -3.18 7.28 -9.99
N LYS A 93 -2.74 7.16 -11.25
CA LYS A 93 -3.04 6.00 -12.11
C LYS A 93 -2.47 4.68 -11.60
N MET A 94 -1.42 4.75 -10.79
CA MET A 94 -0.83 3.56 -10.15
C MET A 94 -1.70 3.00 -9.02
N GLY A 95 -2.59 3.82 -8.44
CA GLY A 95 -3.45 3.45 -7.31
C GLY A 95 -4.90 3.16 -7.69
N THR A 96 -5.27 3.37 -8.95
CA THR A 96 -6.65 3.22 -9.45
C THR A 96 -6.72 2.26 -10.63
N ALA A 97 -7.89 1.72 -10.89
CA ALA A 97 -8.24 1.03 -12.14
C ALA A 97 -8.90 2.06 -13.08
N PRO A 98 -8.16 2.70 -14.01
CA PRO A 98 -8.64 3.88 -14.73
C PRO A 98 -9.82 3.60 -15.67
N ARG A 99 -10.01 2.33 -16.07
CA ARG A 99 -11.17 1.90 -16.91
C ARG A 99 -12.42 1.62 -16.10
N MET A 100 -12.31 1.51 -14.77
CA MET A 100 -13.43 1.31 -13.86
C MET A 100 -13.95 2.67 -13.38
N THR A 101 -15.23 2.71 -13.02
CA THR A 101 -15.84 3.91 -12.47
C THR A 101 -15.26 4.27 -11.11
N VAL A 102 -15.45 5.48 -10.65
CA VAL A 102 -15.07 5.92 -9.31
C VAL A 102 -15.71 5.01 -8.24
N ALA A 103 -16.99 4.70 -8.39
CA ALA A 103 -17.72 3.83 -7.46
C ALA A 103 -17.14 2.40 -7.42
N GLU A 104 -16.76 1.83 -8.57
CA GLU A 104 -16.10 0.51 -8.63
C GLU A 104 -14.71 0.53 -7.97
N ASN A 105 -13.94 1.59 -8.16
CA ASN A 105 -12.66 1.77 -7.48
C ASN A 105 -12.84 1.87 -5.96
N LEU A 106 -13.85 2.60 -5.47
CA LEU A 106 -14.18 2.67 -4.05
C LEU A 106 -14.61 1.30 -3.50
N LEU A 107 -15.37 0.53 -4.28
CA LEU A 107 -15.76 -0.83 -3.89
C LEU A 107 -14.54 -1.75 -3.76
N ILE A 108 -13.58 -1.66 -4.67
CA ILE A 108 -12.31 -2.40 -4.59
C ILE A 108 -11.55 -2.02 -3.32
N ALA A 109 -11.46 -0.72 -3.02
CA ALA A 109 -10.78 -0.22 -1.84
C ALA A 109 -11.46 -0.68 -0.54
N LYS A 110 -12.79 -0.66 -0.48
CA LYS A 110 -13.58 -1.09 0.68
C LYS A 110 -13.32 -2.57 1.04
N TYR A 111 -13.22 -3.42 0.04
CA TYR A 111 -13.02 -4.86 0.23
C TYR A 111 -11.57 -5.31 0.06
N ARG A 112 -10.64 -4.40 0.26
CA ARG A 112 -9.22 -4.69 0.20
C ARG A 112 -8.81 -5.72 1.25
N GLY A 113 -8.07 -6.74 0.83
CA GLY A 113 -7.60 -7.81 1.72
C GLY A 113 -8.63 -8.90 2.04
N GLU A 114 -9.88 -8.77 1.57
CA GLU A 114 -10.88 -9.82 1.70
C GLU A 114 -10.82 -10.82 0.55
N LYS A 115 -11.19 -12.08 0.83
CA LYS A 115 -11.33 -13.10 -0.22
C LYS A 115 -12.48 -12.70 -1.15
N ARG A 116 -12.18 -12.54 -2.42
CA ARG A 116 -13.18 -12.28 -3.45
C ARG A 116 -13.90 -13.58 -3.81
N GLY A 117 -15.16 -13.71 -3.40
CA GLY A 117 -16.05 -14.77 -3.89
C GLY A 117 -16.65 -14.39 -5.25
N LEU A 118 -17.24 -15.39 -5.94
CA LEU A 118 -17.99 -15.21 -7.20
C LEU A 118 -19.33 -14.45 -7.04
N LYS A 119 -19.70 -14.05 -5.83
CA LYS A 119 -20.93 -13.30 -5.58
C LYS A 119 -20.80 -11.89 -6.17
N SER A 120 -21.68 -11.57 -7.11
CA SER A 120 -21.87 -10.20 -7.61
C SER A 120 -22.15 -9.28 -6.43
N ARG A 121 -21.29 -8.31 -6.21
CA ARG A 121 -21.49 -7.26 -5.20
C ARG A 121 -22.28 -6.15 -5.88
N HIS A 122 -23.52 -5.98 -5.49
CA HIS A 122 -24.39 -4.97 -6.06
C HIS A 122 -23.91 -3.58 -5.68
N LEU A 123 -23.33 -2.87 -6.64
CA LEU A 123 -22.75 -1.54 -6.45
C LEU A 123 -23.75 -0.52 -5.89
N HIS A 124 -25.03 -0.63 -6.32
CA HIS A 124 -26.13 0.24 -5.87
C HIS A 124 -26.34 0.24 -4.34
N LEU A 125 -25.96 -0.83 -3.63
CA LEU A 125 -26.10 -0.89 -2.18
C LEU A 125 -25.12 0.05 -1.44
N TYR A 126 -24.10 0.55 -2.13
CA TYR A 126 -23.05 1.40 -1.55
C TYR A 126 -23.09 2.83 -2.06
N THR A 127 -24.04 3.18 -2.91
CA THR A 127 -24.12 4.51 -3.56
C THR A 127 -24.20 5.63 -2.52
N GLU A 128 -25.10 5.50 -1.54
CA GLU A 128 -25.25 6.51 -0.47
C GLU A 128 -23.99 6.65 0.39
N GLU A 129 -23.36 5.52 0.76
CA GLU A 129 -22.11 5.52 1.53
C GLU A 129 -20.99 6.21 0.75
N PHE A 130 -20.84 5.90 -0.54
CA PHE A 130 -19.80 6.47 -1.38
C PHE A 130 -20.05 7.95 -1.68
N GLN A 131 -21.30 8.37 -1.86
CA GLN A 131 -21.65 9.78 -1.95
C GLN A 131 -21.24 10.54 -0.70
N GLY A 132 -21.59 10.06 0.48
CA GLY A 132 -21.22 10.69 1.74
C GLY A 132 -19.70 10.73 1.99
N LEU A 133 -18.93 9.77 1.46
CA LEU A 133 -17.46 9.81 1.51
C LEU A 133 -16.90 10.91 0.61
N ILE A 134 -17.43 11.06 -0.60
CA ILE A 134 -16.95 12.03 -1.59
C ILE A 134 -17.34 13.45 -1.20
N GLU A 135 -18.54 13.66 -0.69
CA GLU A 135 -19.00 14.96 -0.17
C GLU A 135 -18.07 15.52 0.90
N ARG A 136 -17.50 14.66 1.74
CA ARG A 136 -16.51 15.05 2.75
C ARG A 136 -15.22 15.61 2.16
N ILE A 137 -14.89 15.25 0.93
CA ILE A 137 -13.66 15.70 0.25
C ILE A 137 -13.89 17.02 -0.46
N SER A 138 -15.15 17.43 -0.68
CA SER A 138 -15.56 18.72 -1.30
C SER A 138 -14.88 19.02 -2.65
N ASN A 139 -14.65 18.01 -3.47
CA ASN A 139 -13.88 18.12 -4.73
C ASN A 139 -14.76 18.14 -5.98
N GLY A 140 -16.10 18.20 -5.85
CA GLY A 140 -17.01 18.13 -6.99
C GLY A 140 -17.11 16.75 -7.66
N LEU A 141 -16.54 15.72 -7.05
CA LEU A 141 -16.57 14.33 -7.55
C LEU A 141 -17.93 13.64 -7.33
N GLU A 142 -18.83 14.26 -6.56
CA GLU A 142 -20.14 13.70 -6.21
C GLU A 142 -20.97 13.37 -7.46
N LYS A 143 -20.76 14.11 -8.55
CA LYS A 143 -21.44 13.93 -9.83
C LYS A 143 -20.78 12.90 -10.75
N HIS A 144 -19.62 12.36 -10.33
CA HIS A 144 -18.75 11.55 -11.18
C HIS A 144 -18.60 10.11 -10.70
N LEU A 145 -19.45 9.63 -9.77
CA LEU A 145 -19.37 8.26 -9.24
C LEU A 145 -19.41 7.18 -10.34
N GLU A 146 -20.20 7.41 -11.38
CA GLU A 146 -20.37 6.47 -12.50
C GLU A 146 -19.44 6.74 -13.69
N THR A 147 -18.56 7.73 -13.59
CA THR A 147 -17.58 8.01 -14.64
C THR A 147 -16.27 7.23 -14.41
N PRO A 148 -15.52 6.90 -15.48
CA PRO A 148 -14.19 6.30 -15.35
C PRO A 148 -13.27 7.13 -14.47
N ALA A 149 -12.39 6.47 -13.70
CA ALA A 149 -11.50 7.12 -12.73
C ALA A 149 -10.21 7.71 -13.36
N GLY A 150 -10.00 7.56 -14.67
CA GLY A 150 -8.79 8.01 -15.38
C GLY A 150 -9.06 8.69 -16.69
#